data_fa2221567ca75dd4eb2e1d670ab86496
#
_entry.id   fa2221567ca75dd4eb2e1d670ab86496
#
_cell.length_a   1.000
_cell.length_b   1.000
_cell.length_c   1.000
_cell.angle_alpha   90.00
_cell.angle_beta   90.00
_cell.angle_gamma   90.00
#
_symmetry.space_group_name_H-M   'P 1'
#
loop_
_entity.id
_entity.type
_entity.pdbx_description
1 polymer ?
#
loop_
_entity_poly.entity_id
_entity_poly.type
_entity_poly.pdbx_seq_one_letter_code
_entity_poly.pdbx_strand_id
1 'polypeptide(L)'
;VSAPHFDLGQGEEGRVFVYLGSTHGLSTMGADYILQLPQAGAHFGHSVASAGDVNGDGCSDILIGAPEYDNGQEDEGAVFVYFGSPGGLVTSSYWSAESDDAGSRYGSSVASAGDVNGDGFSDVIVGAPEYYYGSGSIVLYYGSANGLGSSTSLIGSHEDFGYCVSSAGDVNGDGYSDIIV
;
A
#
# COMPACT_ATOMS: atom_id res chain seq x y z
N VAL A 1 -12.44 0.94 -3.69
CA VAL A 1 -13.23 0.05 -2.80
C VAL A 1 -12.61 -1.34 -2.84
N SER A 2 -12.46 -1.97 -1.69
CA SER A 2 -11.88 -3.31 -1.59
C SER A 2 -12.88 -4.32 -1.02
N ALA A 3 -12.66 -5.59 -1.33
CA ALA A 3 -13.36 -6.75 -0.81
C ALA A 3 -12.31 -7.84 -0.51
N PRO A 4 -11.62 -7.76 0.65
CA PRO A 4 -10.48 -8.64 0.97
C PRO A 4 -10.87 -10.12 1.10
N HIS A 5 -12.12 -10.42 1.43
CA HIS A 5 -12.66 -11.79 1.51
C HIS A 5 -13.39 -12.22 0.23
N PHE A 6 -13.15 -11.54 -0.90
CA PHE A 6 -13.76 -11.94 -2.17
C PHE A 6 -13.18 -13.27 -2.64
N ASP A 7 -14.05 -14.23 -2.95
CA ASP A 7 -13.69 -15.59 -3.36
C ASP A 7 -14.10 -15.84 -4.81
N LEU A 8 -13.14 -16.24 -5.65
CA LEU A 8 -13.34 -16.70 -7.03
C LEU A 8 -13.21 -18.23 -7.17
N GLY A 9 -13.11 -18.95 -6.05
CA GLY A 9 -13.03 -20.40 -6.01
C GLY A 9 -11.69 -20.93 -5.49
N GLN A 10 -10.80 -20.06 -5.02
CA GLN A 10 -9.57 -20.45 -4.32
C GLN A 10 -9.63 -20.15 -2.82
N GLY A 11 -10.61 -19.36 -2.38
CA GLY A 11 -10.84 -18.95 -0.99
C GLY A 11 -10.13 -17.65 -0.62
N GLU A 12 -10.91 -16.58 -0.40
CA GLU A 12 -10.47 -15.31 0.19
C GLU A 12 -9.24 -14.67 -0.48
N GLU A 13 -9.12 -14.77 -1.83
CA GLU A 13 -8.04 -14.13 -2.59
C GLU A 13 -8.02 -12.61 -2.41
N GLY A 14 -9.22 -12.03 -2.26
CA GLY A 14 -9.42 -10.59 -2.18
C GLY A 14 -9.47 -9.90 -3.55
N ARG A 15 -10.12 -8.73 -3.56
CA ARG A 15 -10.29 -7.94 -4.79
C ARG A 15 -10.39 -6.45 -4.51
N VAL A 16 -9.82 -5.65 -5.39
CA VAL A 16 -9.92 -4.18 -5.35
C VAL A 16 -10.62 -3.68 -6.60
N PHE A 17 -11.61 -2.81 -6.40
CA PHE A 17 -12.40 -2.16 -7.44
C PHE A 17 -12.03 -0.68 -7.49
N VAL A 18 -11.59 -0.21 -8.65
CA VAL A 18 -11.22 1.19 -8.88
C VAL A 18 -12.31 1.86 -9.71
N TYR A 19 -12.78 3.01 -9.26
CA TYR A 19 -13.76 3.85 -9.94
C TYR A 19 -13.12 5.19 -10.25
N LEU A 20 -13.09 5.57 -11.51
CA LEU A 20 -12.57 6.87 -11.92
C LEU A 20 -13.62 7.97 -11.70
N GLY A 21 -13.18 9.10 -11.19
CA GLY A 21 -14.00 10.30 -11.13
C GLY A 21 -14.15 10.94 -12.51
N SER A 22 -15.29 11.57 -12.75
CA SER A 22 -15.55 12.34 -13.97
C SER A 22 -16.38 13.58 -13.66
N THR A 23 -16.60 14.44 -14.65
CA THR A 23 -17.50 15.60 -14.54
C THR A 23 -18.95 15.22 -14.22
N HIS A 24 -19.31 13.94 -14.38
CA HIS A 24 -20.62 13.39 -14.07
C HIS A 24 -20.64 12.56 -12.77
N GLY A 25 -19.53 12.56 -12.01
CA GLY A 25 -19.32 11.72 -10.82
C GLY A 25 -18.70 10.37 -11.16
N LEU A 26 -18.96 9.38 -10.31
CA LEU A 26 -18.49 8.01 -10.51
C LEU A 26 -19.42 7.24 -11.46
N SER A 27 -18.85 6.29 -12.22
CA SER A 27 -19.65 5.35 -13.02
C SER A 27 -20.58 4.52 -12.12
N THR A 28 -21.86 4.42 -12.49
CA THR A 28 -22.83 3.54 -11.83
C THR A 28 -22.98 2.18 -12.54
N MET A 29 -22.26 1.98 -13.63
CA MET A 29 -22.33 0.75 -14.46
C MET A 29 -21.33 -0.32 -14.04
N GLY A 30 -20.46 -0.02 -13.09
CA GLY A 30 -19.41 -0.94 -12.58
C GLY A 30 -18.08 -0.25 -12.36
N ALA A 31 -17.11 -1.00 -11.84
CA ALA A 31 -15.75 -0.52 -11.65
C ALA A 31 -15.04 -0.36 -13.00
N ASP A 32 -14.21 0.69 -13.11
CA ASP A 32 -13.38 0.94 -14.30
C ASP A 32 -12.21 -0.06 -14.36
N TYR A 33 -11.67 -0.44 -13.19
CA TYR A 33 -10.64 -1.49 -13.07
C TYR A 33 -10.96 -2.44 -11.93
N ILE A 34 -10.56 -3.70 -12.12
CA ILE A 34 -10.62 -4.75 -11.10
C ILE A 34 -9.21 -5.32 -10.96
N LEU A 35 -8.66 -5.24 -9.74
CA LEU A 35 -7.34 -5.77 -9.39
C LEU A 35 -7.52 -6.95 -8.46
N GLN A 36 -6.70 -7.99 -8.66
CA GLN A 36 -6.73 -9.22 -7.86
C GLN A 36 -5.39 -9.95 -7.94
N LEU A 37 -5.12 -10.79 -6.95
CA LEU A 37 -4.01 -11.75 -6.95
C LEU A 37 -4.57 -13.17 -7.01
N PRO A 38 -3.88 -14.10 -7.69
CA PRO A 38 -4.31 -15.51 -7.78
C PRO A 38 -3.79 -16.34 -6.59
N GLN A 39 -3.87 -15.83 -5.35
CA GLN A 39 -3.44 -16.55 -4.15
C GLN A 39 -4.58 -16.61 -3.14
N ALA A 40 -4.94 -17.85 -2.77
CA ALA A 40 -5.91 -18.13 -1.71
C ALA A 40 -5.44 -17.53 -0.38
N GLY A 41 -6.35 -16.94 0.38
CA GLY A 41 -6.05 -16.41 1.71
C GLY A 41 -5.22 -15.12 1.75
N ALA A 42 -4.73 -14.61 0.64
CA ALA A 42 -3.86 -13.42 0.64
C ALA A 42 -4.53 -12.14 1.16
N HIS A 43 -5.87 -12.10 1.18
CA HIS A 43 -6.67 -10.94 1.57
C HIS A 43 -6.28 -9.65 0.84
N PHE A 44 -6.00 -9.76 -0.47
CA PHE A 44 -5.63 -8.62 -1.32
C PHE A 44 -6.68 -7.50 -1.24
N GLY A 45 -6.24 -6.30 -0.89
CA GLY A 45 -7.13 -5.18 -0.62
C GLY A 45 -7.60 -5.10 0.84
N HIS A 46 -6.95 -5.80 1.77
CA HIS A 46 -7.16 -5.61 3.21
C HIS A 46 -7.01 -4.14 3.59
N SER A 47 -5.94 -3.51 3.11
CA SER A 47 -5.71 -2.07 3.18
C SER A 47 -5.55 -1.48 1.78
N VAL A 48 -6.10 -0.29 1.55
CA VAL A 48 -6.01 0.42 0.26
C VAL A 48 -5.88 1.92 0.51
N ALA A 49 -5.00 2.56 -0.24
CA ALA A 49 -4.79 4.01 -0.16
C ALA A 49 -4.38 4.59 -1.52
N SER A 50 -4.46 5.92 -1.66
CA SER A 50 -3.66 6.61 -2.67
C SER A 50 -2.20 6.59 -2.20
N ALA A 51 -1.27 6.28 -3.08
CA ALA A 51 0.16 6.39 -2.83
C ALA A 51 0.68 7.83 -3.05
N GLY A 52 -0.15 8.70 -3.64
CA GLY A 52 0.32 9.95 -4.23
C GLY A 52 0.99 9.70 -5.57
N ASP A 53 1.80 10.63 -6.03
CA ASP A 53 2.60 10.50 -7.26
C ASP A 53 4.03 10.06 -6.86
N VAL A 54 4.23 8.72 -6.80
CA VAL A 54 5.51 8.16 -6.32
C VAL A 54 6.59 8.14 -7.40
N ASN A 55 6.21 8.36 -8.67
CA ASN A 55 7.12 8.32 -9.82
C ASN A 55 7.28 9.69 -10.50
N GLY A 56 6.52 10.72 -10.10
CA GLY A 56 6.62 12.09 -10.60
C GLY A 56 6.04 12.29 -12.00
N ASP A 57 5.12 11.42 -12.44
CA ASP A 57 4.51 11.52 -13.77
C ASP A 57 3.26 12.43 -13.81
N GLY A 58 2.86 12.97 -12.67
CA GLY A 58 1.71 13.86 -12.51
C GLY A 58 0.39 13.13 -12.29
N CYS A 59 0.40 11.80 -12.14
CA CYS A 59 -0.77 10.99 -11.82
C CYS A 59 -0.62 10.38 -10.42
N SER A 60 -1.72 10.23 -9.71
CA SER A 60 -1.69 9.51 -8.43
C SER A 60 -1.70 8.02 -8.63
N ASP A 61 -0.94 7.32 -7.78
CA ASP A 61 -0.78 5.88 -7.76
C ASP A 61 -1.66 5.24 -6.68
N ILE A 62 -1.87 3.93 -6.76
CA ILE A 62 -2.71 3.16 -5.83
C ILE A 62 -1.83 2.19 -5.05
N LEU A 63 -1.96 2.22 -3.72
CA LEU A 63 -1.26 1.33 -2.80
C LEU A 63 -2.26 0.33 -2.22
N ILE A 64 -1.89 -0.96 -2.21
CA ILE A 64 -2.75 -2.08 -1.80
C ILE A 64 -1.93 -3.03 -0.94
N GLY A 65 -2.47 -3.38 0.24
CA GLY A 65 -1.89 -4.39 1.12
C GLY A 65 -2.62 -5.74 1.02
N ALA A 66 -1.84 -6.80 1.22
CA ALA A 66 -2.25 -8.19 1.28
C ALA A 66 -1.51 -8.88 2.44
N PRO A 67 -2.00 -8.75 3.70
CA PRO A 67 -1.22 -9.11 4.89
C PRO A 67 -1.02 -10.61 5.10
N GLU A 68 -1.77 -11.45 4.44
CA GLU A 68 -1.64 -12.91 4.50
C GLU A 68 -1.14 -13.49 3.16
N TYR A 69 -0.39 -12.66 2.41
CA TYR A 69 0.32 -13.10 1.20
C TYR A 69 1.54 -13.94 1.60
N ASP A 70 1.71 -15.07 0.90
CA ASP A 70 2.82 -16.02 1.07
C ASP A 70 3.75 -15.98 -0.15
N ASN A 71 5.03 -15.78 0.06
CA ASN A 71 6.06 -15.94 -0.97
C ASN A 71 7.36 -16.53 -0.38
N GLY A 72 7.22 -17.66 0.29
CA GLY A 72 8.32 -18.35 0.95
C GLY A 72 8.09 -18.55 2.43
N GLN A 73 7.49 -17.56 3.11
CA GLN A 73 7.07 -17.60 4.49
C GLN A 73 5.54 -17.50 4.58
N GLU A 74 4.95 -18.14 5.59
CA GLU A 74 3.50 -18.11 5.85
C GLU A 74 3.11 -16.76 6.44
N ASP A 75 2.07 -16.11 5.89
CA ASP A 75 1.52 -14.83 6.36
C ASP A 75 2.57 -13.70 6.48
N GLU A 76 3.61 -13.72 5.66
CA GLU A 76 4.62 -12.66 5.65
C GLU A 76 4.05 -11.32 5.21
N GLY A 77 3.07 -11.38 4.31
CA GLY A 77 2.37 -10.24 3.77
C GLY A 77 3.14 -9.49 2.68
N ALA A 78 2.39 -8.78 1.86
CA ALA A 78 2.93 -7.99 0.77
C ALA A 78 2.16 -6.69 0.53
N VAL A 79 2.82 -5.74 -0.15
CA VAL A 79 2.20 -4.52 -0.68
C VAL A 79 2.46 -4.40 -2.17
N PHE A 80 1.52 -3.76 -2.85
CA PHE A 80 1.52 -3.57 -4.29
C PHE A 80 1.21 -2.11 -4.63
N VAL A 81 1.98 -1.51 -5.52
CA VAL A 81 1.70 -0.18 -6.07
C VAL A 81 1.40 -0.30 -7.55
N TYR A 82 0.20 0.11 -7.94
CA TYR A 82 -0.21 0.24 -9.34
C TYR A 82 -0.13 1.70 -9.76
N PHE A 83 0.63 1.96 -10.81
CA PHE A 83 0.89 3.31 -11.27
C PHE A 83 -0.29 3.90 -12.05
N GLY A 84 -0.60 5.15 -11.75
CA GLY A 84 -1.47 5.97 -12.57
C GLY A 84 -0.83 6.35 -13.89
N SER A 85 -1.61 6.88 -14.81
CA SER A 85 -1.13 7.49 -16.03
C SER A 85 -2.22 8.39 -16.62
N PRO A 86 -1.92 9.28 -17.59
CA PRO A 86 -2.94 10.04 -18.30
C PRO A 86 -3.99 9.18 -19.02
N GLY A 87 -3.67 7.92 -19.31
CA GLY A 87 -4.58 6.93 -19.89
C GLY A 87 -5.39 6.13 -18.86
N GLY A 88 -5.21 6.38 -17.57
CA GLY A 88 -5.80 5.64 -16.47
C GLY A 88 -4.80 4.74 -15.76
N LEU A 89 -5.29 3.74 -15.01
CA LEU A 89 -4.45 2.87 -14.20
C LEU A 89 -3.67 1.86 -15.06
N VAL A 90 -2.37 1.72 -14.81
CA VAL A 90 -1.52 0.71 -15.46
C VAL A 90 -1.66 -0.61 -14.69
N THR A 91 -2.36 -1.58 -15.29
CA THR A 91 -2.63 -2.87 -14.66
C THR A 91 -1.70 -4.00 -15.12
N SER A 92 -0.86 -3.74 -16.13
CA SER A 92 0.07 -4.73 -16.71
C SER A 92 1.38 -4.88 -15.93
N SER A 93 1.66 -3.94 -15.03
CA SER A 93 2.84 -3.93 -14.17
C SER A 93 2.53 -3.22 -12.86
N TYR A 94 3.21 -3.65 -11.81
CA TYR A 94 3.15 -3.04 -10.48
C TYR A 94 4.52 -3.15 -9.81
N TRP A 95 4.75 -2.30 -8.82
CA TRP A 95 5.84 -2.49 -7.86
C TRP A 95 5.30 -3.29 -6.67
N SER A 96 6.12 -4.13 -6.06
CA SER A 96 5.75 -4.88 -4.86
C SER A 96 6.92 -5.03 -3.90
N ALA A 97 6.59 -5.20 -2.62
CA ALA A 97 7.51 -5.56 -1.56
C ALA A 97 6.82 -6.48 -0.55
N GLU A 98 7.61 -7.29 0.11
CA GLU A 98 7.21 -8.25 1.16
C GLU A 98 8.17 -8.16 2.34
N SER A 99 7.85 -8.79 3.48
CA SER A 99 8.66 -8.64 4.68
C SER A 99 9.72 -9.70 4.87
N ASP A 100 9.63 -10.84 4.21
CA ASP A 100 10.45 -12.05 4.42
C ASP A 100 10.42 -12.58 5.88
N ASP A 101 9.43 -12.17 6.69
CA ASP A 101 9.27 -12.60 8.10
C ASP A 101 7.89 -13.22 8.31
N ALA A 102 7.86 -14.52 8.62
CA ALA A 102 6.63 -15.29 8.76
C ALA A 102 5.70 -14.69 9.82
N GLY A 103 4.43 -14.53 9.48
CA GLY A 103 3.40 -13.99 10.36
C GLY A 103 3.50 -12.50 10.60
N SER A 104 4.38 -11.76 9.93
CA SER A 104 4.53 -10.31 10.16
C SER A 104 3.32 -9.50 9.76
N ARG A 105 2.49 -10.04 8.87
CA ARG A 105 1.32 -9.39 8.28
C ARG A 105 1.62 -8.03 7.69
N TYR A 106 2.74 -7.95 6.97
CA TYR A 106 3.15 -6.75 6.25
C TYR A 106 2.09 -6.30 5.25
N GLY A 107 1.77 -5.01 5.24
CA GLY A 107 0.65 -4.48 4.45
C GLY A 107 -0.70 -4.50 5.17
N SER A 108 -0.76 -4.80 6.48
CA SER A 108 -1.98 -4.66 7.29
C SER A 108 -2.50 -3.24 7.27
N SER A 109 -1.62 -2.25 7.25
CA SER A 109 -1.96 -0.83 7.09
C SER A 109 -1.02 -0.19 6.07
N VAL A 110 -1.57 0.63 5.17
CA VAL A 110 -0.81 1.34 4.13
C VAL A 110 -1.31 2.77 3.98
N ALA A 111 -0.40 3.70 3.72
CA ALA A 111 -0.75 5.09 3.43
C ALA A 111 0.31 5.78 2.56
N SER A 112 -0.07 6.85 1.85
CA SER A 112 0.92 7.83 1.43
C SER A 112 1.51 8.50 2.67
N ALA A 113 2.82 8.67 2.71
CA ALA A 113 3.52 9.43 3.74
C ALA A 113 3.66 10.91 3.37
N GLY A 114 3.31 11.29 2.14
CA GLY A 114 3.65 12.57 1.55
C GLY A 114 5.11 12.58 1.10
N ASP A 115 5.70 13.74 0.96
CA ASP A 115 7.13 13.91 0.64
C ASP A 115 7.90 14.14 1.96
N VAL A 116 8.41 13.05 2.55
CA VAL A 116 9.07 13.11 3.88
C VAL A 116 10.55 13.50 3.78
N ASN A 117 11.13 13.44 2.58
CA ASN A 117 12.54 13.75 2.36
C ASN A 117 12.76 15.05 1.56
N GLY A 118 11.68 15.67 1.01
CA GLY A 118 11.71 16.94 0.29
C GLY A 118 12.25 16.82 -1.15
N ASP A 119 12.16 15.63 -1.77
CA ASP A 119 12.68 15.40 -3.12
C ASP A 119 11.65 15.62 -4.23
N GLY A 120 10.39 15.90 -3.86
CA GLY A 120 9.30 16.20 -4.77
C GLY A 120 8.49 14.99 -5.23
N PHE A 121 8.82 13.79 -4.76
CA PHE A 121 8.04 12.57 -4.99
C PHE A 121 7.22 12.22 -3.74
N SER A 122 6.10 11.55 -3.93
CA SER A 122 5.36 11.01 -2.79
C SER A 122 6.02 9.74 -2.27
N ASP A 123 6.09 9.63 -0.94
CA ASP A 123 6.58 8.45 -0.23
C ASP A 123 5.42 7.62 0.29
N VAL A 124 5.65 6.35 0.61
CA VAL A 124 4.63 5.46 1.16
C VAL A 124 5.10 4.81 2.45
N ILE A 125 4.16 4.62 3.38
CA ILE A 125 4.39 3.96 4.65
C ILE A 125 3.53 2.69 4.74
N VAL A 126 4.15 1.61 5.22
CA VAL A 126 3.56 0.29 5.35
C VAL A 126 3.75 -0.22 6.77
N GLY A 127 2.68 -0.72 7.37
CA GLY A 127 2.69 -1.34 8.70
C GLY A 127 2.73 -2.87 8.63
N ALA A 128 3.47 -3.46 9.59
CA ALA A 128 3.59 -4.89 9.85
C ALA A 128 3.45 -5.12 11.37
N PRO A 129 2.22 -5.16 11.90
CA PRO A 129 1.99 -5.11 13.35
C PRO A 129 2.48 -6.35 14.10
N GLU A 130 2.60 -7.50 13.45
CA GLU A 130 3.04 -8.75 14.07
C GLU A 130 4.53 -9.06 13.83
N TYR A 131 5.26 -8.16 13.13
CA TYR A 131 6.69 -8.31 12.89
C TYR A 131 7.48 -8.51 14.18
N TYR A 132 8.50 -9.39 14.12
CA TYR A 132 9.43 -9.69 15.23
C TYR A 132 8.72 -9.98 16.56
N TYR A 133 8.00 -11.10 16.61
CA TYR A 133 7.28 -11.58 17.81
C TYR A 133 6.22 -10.61 18.34
N GLY A 134 5.55 -9.89 17.44
CA GLY A 134 4.46 -8.95 17.78
C GLY A 134 4.93 -7.56 18.23
N SER A 135 6.21 -7.25 18.17
CA SER A 135 6.69 -5.90 18.45
C SER A 135 6.20 -4.88 17.41
N GLY A 136 5.90 -5.37 16.21
CA GLY A 136 5.47 -4.57 15.08
C GLY A 136 6.58 -3.76 14.42
N SER A 137 6.33 -3.34 13.21
CA SER A 137 7.26 -2.56 12.40
C SER A 137 6.51 -1.65 11.43
N ILE A 138 7.17 -0.61 10.98
CA ILE A 138 6.80 0.12 9.78
C ILE A 138 7.97 0.15 8.81
N VAL A 139 7.65 0.22 7.52
CA VAL A 139 8.61 0.46 6.46
C VAL A 139 8.16 1.68 5.66
N LEU A 140 9.06 2.64 5.51
CA LEU A 140 8.88 3.83 4.68
C LEU A 140 9.68 3.63 3.40
N TYR A 141 9.02 3.71 2.25
CA TYR A 141 9.65 3.66 0.92
C TYR A 141 9.63 5.04 0.28
N TYR A 142 10.77 5.46 -0.23
CA TYR A 142 10.93 6.76 -0.88
C TYR A 142 10.60 6.67 -2.37
N GLY A 143 9.81 7.65 -2.83
CA GLY A 143 9.52 7.87 -4.24
C GLY A 143 10.75 8.29 -5.03
N SER A 144 10.70 8.14 -6.33
CA SER A 144 11.74 8.62 -7.25
C SER A 144 11.23 8.54 -8.69
N ALA A 145 11.93 9.19 -9.64
CA ALA A 145 11.61 9.10 -11.08
C ALA A 145 11.54 7.67 -11.65
N ASN A 146 11.98 6.67 -10.89
CA ASN A 146 11.88 5.25 -11.26
C ASN A 146 10.81 4.50 -10.44
N GLY A 147 9.97 5.20 -9.70
CA GLY A 147 9.02 4.65 -8.72
C GLY A 147 9.66 4.48 -7.34
N LEU A 148 9.09 3.59 -6.51
CA LEU A 148 9.59 3.34 -5.17
C LEU A 148 10.94 2.62 -5.19
N GLY A 149 11.87 3.10 -4.36
CA GLY A 149 13.25 2.62 -4.32
C GLY A 149 13.74 2.30 -2.91
N SER A 150 14.63 3.13 -2.37
CA SER A 150 15.20 2.94 -1.04
C SER A 150 14.15 2.97 0.07
N SER A 151 14.41 2.31 1.18
CA SER A 151 13.48 2.26 2.31
C SER A 151 14.17 2.45 3.65
N THR A 152 13.39 2.84 4.65
CA THR A 152 13.80 2.92 6.06
C THR A 152 12.78 2.15 6.89
N SER A 153 13.25 1.26 7.77
CA SER A 153 12.40 0.49 8.67
C SER A 153 12.56 0.96 10.11
N LEU A 154 11.45 1.02 10.83
CA LEU A 154 11.42 1.28 12.28
C LEU A 154 10.70 0.09 12.95
N ILE A 155 11.39 -0.54 13.93
CA ILE A 155 10.80 -1.60 14.74
C ILE A 155 10.24 -0.97 16.01
N GLY A 156 9.03 -1.33 16.38
CA GLY A 156 8.37 -0.87 17.58
C GLY A 156 9.02 -1.47 18.85
N SER A 157 8.83 -0.79 19.96
CA SER A 157 9.17 -1.28 21.28
C SER A 157 7.95 -1.81 22.07
N HIS A 158 6.78 -1.80 21.45
CA HIS A 158 5.51 -2.21 22.03
C HIS A 158 4.75 -3.04 21.00
N GLU A 159 3.88 -3.92 21.49
CA GLU A 159 3.00 -4.75 20.66
C GLU A 159 2.18 -3.90 19.68
N ASP A 160 1.90 -4.45 18.52
CA ASP A 160 1.07 -3.88 17.45
C ASP A 160 1.58 -2.56 16.84
N PHE A 161 2.85 -2.20 16.99
CA PHE A 161 3.39 -1.00 16.31
C PHE A 161 3.26 -1.15 14.79
N GLY A 162 2.68 -0.13 14.14
CA GLY A 162 2.36 -0.20 12.71
C GLY A 162 0.97 -0.76 12.39
N TYR A 163 0.13 -1.05 13.41
CA TYR A 163 -1.25 -1.47 13.20
C TYR A 163 -2.05 -0.46 12.37
N CYS A 164 -1.80 0.82 12.55
CA CYS A 164 -2.37 1.87 11.74
C CYS A 164 -1.31 2.93 11.42
N VAL A 165 -1.17 3.29 10.15
CA VAL A 165 -0.23 4.30 9.65
C VAL A 165 -0.93 5.35 8.81
N SER A 166 -0.44 6.58 8.85
CA SER A 166 -0.97 7.69 8.05
C SER A 166 0.08 8.79 7.88
N SER A 167 -0.08 9.64 6.86
CA SER A 167 0.56 10.94 6.86
C SER A 167 -0.07 11.83 7.93
N ALA A 168 0.75 12.62 8.61
CA ALA A 168 0.32 13.69 9.50
C ALA A 168 0.38 15.07 8.82
N GLY A 169 0.83 15.13 7.56
CA GLY A 169 1.18 16.38 6.90
C GLY A 169 2.43 17.00 7.50
N ASP A 170 2.68 18.26 7.23
CA ASP A 170 3.79 19.04 7.82
C ASP A 170 3.30 19.67 9.13
N VAL A 171 3.49 18.97 10.28
CA VAL A 171 2.96 19.42 11.59
C VAL A 171 3.85 20.46 12.28
N ASN A 172 5.09 20.59 11.84
CA ASN A 172 6.06 21.51 12.44
C ASN A 172 6.38 22.73 11.55
N GLY A 173 5.92 22.73 10.27
CA GLY A 173 6.09 23.82 9.33
C GLY A 173 7.49 23.90 8.71
N ASP A 174 8.23 22.77 8.64
CA ASP A 174 9.60 22.73 8.12
C ASP A 174 9.69 22.39 6.62
N GLY A 175 8.55 22.09 5.99
CA GLY A 175 8.44 21.80 4.56
C GLY A 175 8.54 20.32 4.21
N TYR A 176 8.69 19.44 5.19
CA TYR A 176 8.68 17.98 5.03
C TYR A 176 7.37 17.39 5.55
N SER A 177 6.90 16.32 4.95
CA SER A 177 5.74 15.61 5.48
C SER A 177 6.12 14.76 6.69
N ASP A 178 5.27 14.79 7.71
CA ASP A 178 5.40 13.97 8.91
C ASP A 178 4.49 12.73 8.84
N ILE A 179 4.82 11.71 9.62
CA ILE A 179 4.04 10.47 9.70
C ILE A 179 3.50 10.26 11.11
N ILE A 180 2.37 9.55 11.18
CA ILE A 180 1.77 9.10 12.44
C ILE A 180 1.59 7.57 12.39
N VAL A 181 1.99 6.93 13.47
CA VAL A 181 1.91 5.49 13.66
C VAL A 181 1.16 5.18 14.93
#